data_0de5b1adc271097e137666e293d64b84
#
_entry.id   0de5b1adc271097e137666e293d64b84
#
_cell.length_a   1.000
_cell.length_b   1.000
_cell.length_c   1.000
_cell.angle_alpha   90.00
_cell.angle_beta   90.00
_cell.angle_gamma   90.00
#
_symmetry.space_group_name_H-M   'P 1'
#
loop_
_entity.id
_entity.type
_entity.pdbx_description
1 polymer ?
#
loop_
_entity_poly.entity_id
_entity_poly.type
_entity_poly.pdbx_seq_one_letter_code
_entity_poly.pdbx_strand_id
1 'polypeptide(L)'
;LIYVQEGCCQLDQRWEESSSLYSRLNIGGENGFLCMVKEIETEWDQHLPHWAFDAARQRTEQDLQAYLADMPALAPAYQQMGHMAGYLNWSSIVRPDGFLKREAMYMSKNWMTNVWSWDHCFNALAMSKGHPALAWDASIIMADHQDVSGRLPDSISDQHVIWNYCKPPIHGWTLRRLMETLPLSPAQMEEAYRFLSRWTQWWMRYRRRDGLYYYNHGND
;
A
#
# COMPACT_ATOMS: atom_id res chain seq x y z
N LEU A 1 -1.36 15.48 13.31
CA LEU A 1 -2.23 16.29 14.15
C LEU A 1 -2.91 15.42 15.18
N ILE A 2 -2.87 15.84 16.44
CA ILE A 2 -3.60 15.17 17.54
C ILE A 2 -4.67 16.12 18.04
N TYR A 3 -5.90 15.68 18.03
CA TYR A 3 -7.06 16.43 18.46
C TYR A 3 -7.72 15.70 19.65
N VAL A 4 -7.75 16.34 20.82
CA VAL A 4 -8.38 15.79 22.03
C VAL A 4 -9.78 16.36 22.13
N GLN A 5 -10.80 15.53 21.96
CA GLN A 5 -12.21 15.93 22.07
C GLN A 5 -12.71 15.90 23.51
N GLU A 6 -12.27 14.90 24.28
CA GLU A 6 -12.61 14.72 25.67
C GLU A 6 -11.35 14.42 26.48
N GLY A 7 -11.29 14.91 27.71
CA GLY A 7 -10.14 14.77 28.58
C GLY A 7 -9.21 15.99 28.54
N CYS A 8 -8.04 15.82 29.08
CA CYS A 8 -6.99 16.82 29.10
C CYS A 8 -5.73 16.31 28.40
N CYS A 9 -4.91 17.24 27.94
CA CYS A 9 -3.68 16.93 27.27
C CYS A 9 -2.54 17.77 27.84
N GLN A 10 -1.40 17.15 28.08
CA GLN A 10 -0.17 17.79 28.50
C GLN A 10 0.93 17.43 27.50
N LEU A 11 1.58 18.47 26.95
CA LEU A 11 2.73 18.32 26.07
C LEU A 11 4.00 18.52 26.89
N ASP A 12 4.87 17.52 26.88
CA ASP A 12 6.22 17.58 27.41
C ASP A 12 7.22 17.52 26.25
N GLN A 13 7.97 18.60 26.07
CA GLN A 13 8.98 18.73 25.03
C GLN A 13 10.27 19.24 25.61
N ARG A 14 11.38 18.67 25.18
CA ARG A 14 12.71 19.20 25.44
C ARG A 14 13.37 19.62 24.14
N TRP A 15 13.68 20.89 24.07
CA TRP A 15 14.37 21.48 22.93
C TRP A 15 15.86 21.63 23.21
N GLU A 16 16.67 21.33 22.21
CA GLU A 16 18.07 21.71 22.16
C GLU A 16 18.31 22.45 20.85
N GLU A 17 18.78 23.69 20.93
CA GLU A 17 19.00 24.59 19.80
C GLU A 17 17.75 24.71 18.91
N SER A 18 17.79 24.11 17.70
CA SER A 18 16.71 24.16 16.72
C SER A 18 15.89 22.87 16.61
N SER A 19 16.17 21.89 17.46
CA SER A 19 15.49 20.59 17.41
C SER A 19 14.96 20.14 18.77
N SER A 20 13.92 19.33 18.75
CA SER A 20 13.39 18.67 19.94
C SER A 20 14.02 17.29 20.09
N LEU A 21 14.56 17.00 21.28
CA LEU A 21 15.07 15.67 21.62
C LEU A 21 13.95 14.64 21.71
N TYR A 22 12.80 15.07 22.23
CA TYR A 22 11.59 14.27 22.30
C TYR A 22 10.35 15.15 22.42
N SER A 23 9.23 14.60 22.01
CA SER A 23 7.91 15.15 22.30
C SER A 23 7.06 14.05 22.92
N ARG A 24 6.51 14.30 24.09
CA ARG A 24 5.61 13.38 24.78
C ARG A 24 4.28 14.07 25.03
N LEU A 25 3.23 13.46 24.52
CA LEU A 25 1.86 13.89 24.74
C LEU A 25 1.20 12.95 25.74
N ASN A 26 0.81 13.47 26.90
CA ASN A 26 0.05 12.74 27.90
C ASN A 26 -1.42 13.16 27.78
N ILE A 27 -2.29 12.20 27.53
CA ILE A 27 -3.73 12.41 27.39
C ILE A 27 -4.43 11.60 28.47
N GLY A 28 -5.37 12.22 29.18
CA GLY A 28 -6.12 11.58 30.26
C GLY A 28 -7.35 12.38 30.65
N GLY A 29 -8.12 11.84 31.58
CA GLY A 29 -9.29 12.50 32.19
C GLY A 29 -9.93 11.60 33.24
N GLU A 30 -10.70 12.17 34.15
CA GLU A 30 -11.36 11.43 35.26
C GLU A 30 -12.30 10.35 34.75
N ASN A 31 -13.01 10.59 33.62
CA ASN A 31 -13.95 9.65 33.00
C ASN A 31 -13.41 9.02 31.71
N GLY A 32 -12.10 9.06 31.50
CA GLY A 32 -11.46 8.64 30.27
C GLY A 32 -11.11 9.81 29.35
N PHE A 33 -10.78 9.49 28.10
CA PHE A 33 -10.49 10.49 27.08
C PHE A 33 -10.90 10.01 25.70
N LEU A 34 -11.15 10.97 24.81
CA LEU A 34 -11.36 10.73 23.39
C LEU A 34 -10.41 11.61 22.60
N CYS A 35 -9.56 10.99 21.81
CA CYS A 35 -8.69 11.72 20.91
C CYS A 35 -8.72 11.12 19.50
N MET A 36 -8.46 11.98 18.53
CA MET A 36 -8.27 11.60 17.13
C MET A 36 -6.84 11.96 16.73
N VAL A 37 -6.15 11.02 16.10
CA VAL A 37 -4.86 11.25 15.46
C VAL A 37 -5.11 11.31 13.96
N LYS A 38 -4.76 12.44 13.33
CA LYS A 38 -4.79 12.61 11.88
C LYS A 38 -3.35 12.75 11.40
N GLU A 39 -2.94 11.83 10.58
CA GLU A 39 -1.69 11.92 9.84
C GLU A 39 -1.92 12.79 8.61
N ILE A 40 -1.02 13.72 8.35
CA ILE A 40 -1.12 14.69 7.27
C ILE A 40 0.24 14.70 6.57
N GLU A 41 0.29 14.19 5.35
CA GLU A 41 1.55 14.03 4.63
C GLU A 41 1.61 14.90 3.38
N THR A 42 0.55 14.98 2.60
CA THR A 42 0.56 15.65 1.30
C THR A 42 -0.31 16.91 1.25
N GLU A 43 -1.45 16.93 1.92
CA GLU A 43 -2.38 18.06 1.93
C GLU A 43 -2.79 18.43 3.35
N TRP A 44 -2.76 19.73 3.63
CA TRP A 44 -3.25 20.27 4.88
C TRP A 44 -4.77 20.48 4.82
N ASP A 45 -5.51 19.64 5.54
CA ASP A 45 -6.93 19.80 5.73
C ASP A 45 -7.23 20.20 7.19
N GLN A 46 -7.75 21.39 7.38
CA GLN A 46 -8.09 21.91 8.71
C GLN A 46 -9.41 21.39 9.25
N HIS A 47 -10.22 20.73 8.42
CA HIS A 47 -11.49 20.19 8.84
C HIS A 47 -11.27 18.94 9.69
N LEU A 48 -11.57 19.06 10.96
CA LEU A 48 -11.64 17.92 11.87
C LEU A 48 -13.12 17.55 12.03
N PRO A 49 -13.58 16.49 11.39
CA PRO A 49 -14.97 16.06 11.56
C PRO A 49 -15.17 15.66 13.02
N HIS A 50 -16.30 16.05 13.57
CA HIS A 50 -16.70 15.58 14.90
C HIS A 50 -17.12 14.11 14.79
N TRP A 51 -16.28 13.20 15.27
CA TRP A 51 -16.51 11.77 15.19
C TRP A 51 -16.96 11.24 16.55
N ALA A 52 -18.10 10.57 16.57
CA ALA A 52 -18.45 9.74 17.71
C ALA A 52 -17.64 8.44 17.60
N PHE A 53 -16.88 8.11 18.65
CA PHE A 53 -16.00 6.94 18.67
C PHE A 53 -16.73 5.64 18.31
N ASP A 54 -17.88 5.39 18.93
CA ASP A 54 -18.64 4.15 18.69
C ASP A 54 -19.13 4.05 17.23
N ALA A 55 -19.56 5.14 16.63
CA ALA A 55 -19.98 5.17 15.23
C ALA A 55 -18.77 4.93 14.28
N ALA A 56 -17.59 5.46 14.61
CA ALA A 56 -16.36 5.22 13.84
C ALA A 56 -15.93 3.77 13.96
N ARG A 57 -15.89 3.23 15.18
CA ARG A 57 -15.58 1.82 15.45
C ARG A 57 -16.53 0.89 14.71
N GLN A 58 -17.83 1.12 14.79
CA GLN A 58 -18.83 0.31 14.12
C GLN A 58 -18.67 0.31 12.59
N ARG A 59 -18.39 1.46 11.98
CA ARG A 59 -18.12 1.54 10.53
C ARG A 59 -16.87 0.76 10.15
N THR A 60 -15.78 0.92 10.88
CA THR A 60 -14.53 0.20 10.64
C THR A 60 -14.72 -1.31 10.74
N GLU A 61 -15.51 -1.76 11.72
CA GLU A 61 -15.85 -3.16 11.87
C GLU A 61 -16.70 -3.68 10.70
N GLN A 62 -17.68 -2.90 10.26
CA GLN A 62 -18.51 -3.22 9.08
C GLN A 62 -17.67 -3.29 7.80
N ASP A 63 -16.75 -2.35 7.58
CA ASP A 63 -15.85 -2.35 6.43
C ASP A 63 -14.96 -3.60 6.42
N LEU A 64 -14.39 -3.96 7.58
CA LEU A 64 -13.61 -5.19 7.70
C LEU A 64 -14.45 -6.44 7.41
N GLN A 65 -15.66 -6.54 7.98
CA GLN A 65 -16.53 -7.69 7.75
C GLN A 65 -16.95 -7.80 6.29
N ALA A 66 -17.25 -6.68 5.62
CA ALA A 66 -17.55 -6.64 4.19
C ALA A 66 -16.35 -7.15 3.37
N TYR A 67 -15.14 -6.64 3.67
CA TYR A 67 -13.91 -7.10 3.01
C TYR A 67 -13.70 -8.61 3.16
N LEU A 68 -13.86 -9.13 4.38
CA LEU A 68 -13.66 -10.55 4.68
C LEU A 68 -14.72 -11.44 4.03
N ALA A 69 -15.96 -10.96 3.89
CA ALA A 69 -17.04 -11.70 3.24
C ALA A 69 -16.77 -11.98 1.75
N ASP A 70 -16.04 -11.11 1.08
CA ASP A 70 -15.65 -11.28 -0.32
C ASP A 70 -14.42 -12.19 -0.50
N MET A 71 -13.71 -12.52 0.58
CA MET A 71 -12.55 -13.41 0.52
C MET A 71 -12.97 -14.86 0.18
N PRO A 72 -12.11 -15.61 -0.53
CA PRO A 72 -12.40 -17.02 -0.84
C PRO A 72 -12.69 -17.86 0.40
N ALA A 73 -13.74 -18.66 0.35
CA ALA A 73 -14.01 -19.64 1.40
C ALA A 73 -12.86 -20.65 1.51
N LEU A 74 -12.39 -20.88 2.74
CA LEU A 74 -11.35 -21.83 3.05
C LEU A 74 -11.90 -23.03 3.79
N ALA A 75 -11.20 -24.16 3.71
CA ALA A 75 -11.51 -25.32 4.52
C ALA A 75 -11.46 -24.96 6.02
N PRO A 76 -12.28 -25.61 6.89
CA PRO A 76 -12.38 -25.24 8.31
C PRO A 76 -11.05 -25.14 9.05
N ALA A 77 -10.10 -26.00 8.72
CA ALA A 77 -8.76 -25.99 9.32
C ALA A 77 -7.95 -24.73 9.04
N TYR A 78 -8.29 -23.96 7.99
CA TYR A 78 -7.57 -22.75 7.55
C TYR A 78 -8.36 -21.45 7.74
N GLN A 79 -9.56 -21.50 8.30
CA GLN A 79 -10.42 -20.31 8.43
C GLN A 79 -9.78 -19.20 9.28
N GLN A 80 -9.18 -19.56 10.41
CA GLN A 80 -8.50 -18.58 11.26
C GLN A 80 -7.31 -17.91 10.55
N MET A 81 -6.52 -18.69 9.81
CA MET A 81 -5.41 -18.18 9.00
C MET A 81 -5.92 -17.27 7.88
N GLY A 82 -7.00 -17.66 7.21
CA GLY A 82 -7.63 -16.83 6.17
C GLY A 82 -8.16 -15.51 6.70
N HIS A 83 -8.80 -15.53 7.88
CA HIS A 83 -9.25 -14.31 8.54
C HIS A 83 -8.08 -13.39 8.89
N MET A 84 -7.00 -13.92 9.45
CA MET A 84 -5.79 -13.15 9.74
C MET A 84 -5.18 -12.56 8.47
N ALA A 85 -5.04 -13.34 7.41
CA ALA A 85 -4.52 -12.86 6.12
C ALA A 85 -5.41 -11.77 5.51
N GLY A 86 -6.72 -11.94 5.54
CA GLY A 86 -7.68 -10.93 5.10
C GLY A 86 -7.59 -9.64 5.91
N TYR A 87 -7.48 -9.72 7.23
CA TYR A 87 -7.27 -8.56 8.08
C TYR A 87 -5.95 -7.83 7.76
N LEU A 88 -4.86 -8.57 7.54
CA LEU A 88 -3.57 -7.96 7.18
C LEU A 88 -3.66 -7.24 5.84
N ASN A 89 -4.28 -7.84 4.83
CA ASN A 89 -4.48 -7.22 3.54
C ASN A 89 -5.31 -5.94 3.69
N TRP A 90 -6.52 -6.05 4.23
CA TRP A 90 -7.45 -4.93 4.42
C TRP A 90 -6.79 -3.76 5.16
N SER A 91 -6.13 -4.04 6.27
CA SER A 91 -5.55 -3.00 7.12
C SER A 91 -4.28 -2.36 6.57
N SER A 92 -3.75 -2.87 5.46
CA SER A 92 -2.57 -2.32 4.76
C SER A 92 -2.93 -1.59 3.47
N ILE A 93 -4.22 -1.60 3.07
CA ILE A 93 -4.70 -0.85 1.91
C ILE A 93 -4.65 0.64 2.21
N VAL A 94 -4.13 1.39 1.26
CA VAL A 94 -4.06 2.85 1.28
C VAL A 94 -4.75 3.44 0.06
N ARG A 95 -5.36 4.61 0.24
CA ARG A 95 -6.03 5.34 -0.84
C ARG A 95 -5.02 6.05 -1.73
N PRO A 96 -5.43 6.42 -2.95
CA PRO A 96 -4.62 7.32 -3.79
C PRO A 96 -4.32 8.62 -3.07
N ASP A 97 -3.03 8.96 -2.98
CA ASP A 97 -2.54 10.22 -2.44
C ASP A 97 -1.11 10.46 -2.94
N GLY A 98 -0.72 11.72 -3.12
CA GLY A 98 0.62 12.09 -3.56
C GLY A 98 1.05 11.36 -4.85
N PHE A 99 2.09 10.55 -4.76
CA PHE A 99 2.56 9.73 -5.86
C PHE A 99 1.76 8.45 -6.08
N LEU A 100 0.95 8.01 -5.15
CA LEU A 100 0.04 6.88 -5.37
C LEU A 100 -1.16 7.34 -6.20
N LYS A 101 -1.28 6.84 -7.42
CA LYS A 101 -2.37 7.21 -8.34
C LYS A 101 -3.55 6.23 -8.30
N ARG A 102 -3.38 5.13 -7.59
CA ARG A 102 -4.35 4.04 -7.47
C ARG A 102 -4.39 3.56 -6.02
N GLU A 103 -5.43 2.82 -5.66
CA GLU A 103 -5.42 2.08 -4.40
C GLU A 103 -4.26 1.08 -4.38
N ALA A 104 -3.60 1.00 -3.25
CA ALA A 104 -2.41 0.19 -3.08
C ALA A 104 -2.39 -0.52 -1.73
N MET A 105 -1.48 -1.46 -1.58
CA MET A 105 -1.24 -2.12 -0.31
C MET A 105 0.22 -1.90 0.09
N TYR A 106 0.43 -1.22 1.21
CA TYR A 106 1.75 -1.07 1.80
C TYR A 106 2.25 -2.39 2.40
N MET A 107 3.54 -2.66 2.24
CA MET A 107 4.14 -3.88 2.77
C MET A 107 4.33 -3.87 4.28
N SER A 108 4.30 -2.70 4.89
CA SER A 108 4.42 -2.53 6.34
C SER A 108 3.65 -1.28 6.78
N LYS A 109 3.24 -1.28 8.05
CA LYS A 109 2.61 -0.14 8.74
C LYS A 109 3.59 0.62 9.63
N ASN A 110 4.84 0.19 9.68
CA ASN A 110 5.82 0.73 10.61
C ASN A 110 6.83 1.63 9.88
N TRP A 111 7.88 1.06 9.28
CA TRP A 111 8.97 1.86 8.70
C TRP A 111 9.27 1.54 7.24
N MET A 112 8.66 0.50 6.68
CA MET A 112 8.73 0.15 5.26
C MET A 112 7.37 0.40 4.58
N THR A 113 6.86 1.61 4.74
CA THR A 113 5.54 2.04 4.24
C THR A 113 5.60 2.38 2.75
N ASN A 114 5.93 1.37 1.94
CA ASN A 114 6.05 1.49 0.50
C ASN A 114 5.32 0.36 -0.22
N VAL A 115 4.96 0.61 -1.47
CA VAL A 115 4.61 -0.40 -2.47
C VAL A 115 5.90 -0.76 -3.20
N TRP A 116 6.39 -1.98 -3.02
CA TRP A 116 7.60 -2.47 -3.66
C TRP A 116 7.31 -3.08 -5.03
N SER A 117 8.20 -2.87 -5.99
CA SER A 117 7.94 -3.16 -7.41
C SER A 117 7.95 -4.64 -7.81
N TRP A 118 7.93 -5.56 -6.86
CA TRP A 118 7.63 -6.98 -7.10
C TRP A 118 6.65 -7.54 -6.06
N ASP A 119 6.68 -7.06 -4.81
CA ASP A 119 5.78 -7.50 -3.73
C ASP A 119 4.31 -7.21 -4.05
N HIS A 120 4.03 -6.05 -4.68
CA HIS A 120 2.70 -5.67 -5.13
C HIS A 120 2.05 -6.72 -6.05
N CYS A 121 2.85 -7.48 -6.78
CA CYS A 121 2.39 -8.58 -7.63
C CYS A 121 1.73 -9.70 -6.80
N PHE A 122 2.33 -10.06 -5.67
CA PHE A 122 1.76 -11.06 -4.77
C PHE A 122 0.51 -10.54 -4.06
N ASN A 123 0.51 -9.25 -3.69
CA ASN A 123 -0.66 -8.59 -3.12
C ASN A 123 -1.84 -8.62 -4.11
N ALA A 124 -1.59 -8.31 -5.38
CA ALA A 124 -2.59 -8.41 -6.45
C ALA A 124 -3.17 -9.82 -6.56
N LEU A 125 -2.33 -10.85 -6.54
CA LEU A 125 -2.77 -12.25 -6.59
C LEU A 125 -3.61 -12.63 -5.36
N ALA A 126 -3.20 -12.19 -4.18
CA ALA A 126 -3.91 -12.46 -2.93
C ALA A 126 -5.34 -11.89 -2.94
N MET A 127 -5.52 -10.71 -3.54
CA MET A 127 -6.81 -10.01 -3.60
C MET A 127 -7.67 -10.39 -4.80
N SER A 128 -7.12 -11.09 -5.80
CA SER A 128 -7.74 -11.23 -7.12
C SER A 128 -9.12 -11.89 -7.14
N LYS A 129 -9.41 -12.80 -6.23
CA LYS A 129 -10.70 -13.52 -6.18
C LYS A 129 -11.80 -12.75 -5.45
N GLY A 130 -11.45 -12.02 -4.41
CA GLY A 130 -12.42 -11.27 -3.60
C GLY A 130 -12.57 -9.82 -4.05
N HIS A 131 -11.47 -9.20 -4.43
CA HIS A 131 -11.39 -7.76 -4.68
C HIS A 131 -10.75 -7.45 -6.05
N PRO A 132 -11.42 -7.78 -7.18
CA PRO A 132 -10.84 -7.72 -8.51
C PRO A 132 -10.37 -6.33 -8.95
N ALA A 133 -11.08 -5.26 -8.58
CA ALA A 133 -10.67 -3.89 -8.89
C ALA A 133 -9.37 -3.52 -8.17
N LEU A 134 -9.30 -3.80 -6.87
CA LEU A 134 -8.11 -3.55 -6.05
C LEU A 134 -6.91 -4.40 -6.50
N ALA A 135 -7.16 -5.66 -6.91
CA ALA A 135 -6.14 -6.52 -7.47
C ALA A 135 -5.57 -5.98 -8.78
N TRP A 136 -6.44 -5.44 -9.63
CA TRP A 136 -6.01 -4.78 -10.86
C TRP A 136 -5.15 -3.56 -10.55
N ASP A 137 -5.62 -2.64 -9.72
CA ASP A 137 -4.89 -1.44 -9.32
C ASP A 137 -3.53 -1.79 -8.72
N ALA A 138 -3.49 -2.73 -7.79
CA ALA A 138 -2.23 -3.22 -7.22
C ALA A 138 -1.29 -3.81 -8.29
N SER A 139 -1.80 -4.53 -9.29
CA SER A 139 -0.97 -5.16 -10.32
C SER A 139 -0.31 -4.17 -11.28
N ILE A 140 -0.97 -3.05 -11.56
CA ILE A 140 -0.55 -2.09 -12.60
C ILE A 140 0.05 -0.80 -12.03
N ILE A 141 0.01 -0.57 -10.74
CA ILE A 141 0.40 0.69 -10.09
C ILE A 141 1.81 1.17 -10.48
N MET A 142 2.74 0.27 -10.74
CA MET A 142 4.10 0.64 -11.16
C MET A 142 4.16 1.25 -12.57
N ALA A 143 3.13 1.03 -13.40
CA ALA A 143 3.03 1.64 -14.72
C ALA A 143 2.88 3.16 -14.64
N ASP A 144 2.26 3.67 -13.58
CA ASP A 144 2.04 5.11 -13.35
C ASP A 144 3.36 5.88 -13.19
N HIS A 145 4.44 5.16 -12.85
CA HIS A 145 5.79 5.70 -12.64
C HIS A 145 6.85 5.08 -13.55
N GLN A 146 6.45 4.32 -14.56
CA GLN A 146 7.41 3.75 -15.50
C GLN A 146 8.12 4.86 -16.28
N ASP A 147 9.46 4.89 -16.23
CA ASP A 147 10.23 5.92 -16.91
C ASP A 147 10.25 5.77 -18.45
N VAL A 148 10.84 6.74 -19.13
CA VAL A 148 10.91 6.76 -20.60
C VAL A 148 11.70 5.57 -21.18
N SER A 149 12.63 4.99 -20.43
CA SER A 149 13.40 3.81 -20.84
C SER A 149 12.62 2.49 -20.66
N GLY A 150 11.55 2.51 -19.88
CA GLY A 150 10.76 1.35 -19.48
C GLY A 150 11.13 0.79 -18.12
N ARG A 151 12.06 1.42 -17.37
CA ARG A 151 12.44 1.02 -16.02
C ARG A 151 11.29 1.27 -15.05
N LEU A 152 11.18 0.40 -14.04
CA LEU A 152 10.29 0.59 -12.91
C LEU A 152 11.06 1.15 -11.71
N PRO A 153 10.42 1.95 -10.84
CA PRO A 153 11.00 2.30 -9.56
C PRO A 153 11.21 1.06 -8.70
N ASP A 154 12.10 1.15 -7.74
CA ASP A 154 12.28 0.15 -6.69
C ASP A 154 11.03 0.05 -5.82
N SER A 155 10.55 1.19 -5.36
CA SER A 155 9.32 1.32 -4.59
C SER A 155 8.70 2.71 -4.74
N ILE A 156 7.42 2.80 -4.39
CA ILE A 156 6.66 4.05 -4.35
C ILE A 156 5.89 4.16 -3.04
N SER A 157 5.69 5.39 -2.61
CA SER A 157 4.75 5.75 -1.53
C SER A 157 3.97 7.00 -1.96
N ASP A 158 3.12 7.51 -1.10
CA ASP A 158 2.50 8.83 -1.27
C ASP A 158 3.55 9.96 -1.37
N GLN A 159 4.69 9.84 -0.67
CA GLN A 159 5.73 10.86 -0.57
C GLN A 159 6.89 10.68 -1.55
N HIS A 160 7.21 9.43 -1.95
CA HIS A 160 8.46 9.11 -2.63
C HIS A 160 8.30 8.15 -3.79
N VAL A 161 9.07 8.38 -4.84
CA VAL A 161 9.36 7.41 -5.90
C VAL A 161 10.85 7.07 -5.83
N ILE A 162 11.18 5.86 -5.40
CA ILE A 162 12.56 5.44 -5.14
C ILE A 162 13.09 4.62 -6.32
N TRP A 163 14.29 4.93 -6.79
CA TRP A 163 14.92 4.36 -7.98
C TRP A 163 16.22 3.61 -7.71
N ASN A 164 16.44 3.20 -6.47
CA ASN A 164 17.71 2.63 -6.03
C ASN A 164 18.03 1.31 -6.71
N TYR A 165 17.12 0.33 -6.59
CA TYR A 165 17.34 -1.05 -7.01
C TYR A 165 16.37 -1.48 -8.10
N CYS A 166 16.61 -2.64 -8.68
CA CYS A 166 15.77 -3.26 -9.68
C CYS A 166 15.22 -4.56 -9.10
N LYS A 167 13.91 -4.67 -8.99
CA LYS A 167 13.27 -5.88 -8.45
C LYS A 167 13.05 -6.95 -9.53
N PRO A 168 12.90 -8.23 -9.15
CA PRO A 168 12.65 -9.32 -10.09
C PRO A 168 11.47 -9.07 -11.02
N PRO A 169 11.58 -9.35 -12.34
CA PRO A 169 10.55 -9.02 -13.33
C PRO A 169 9.42 -10.07 -13.39
N ILE A 170 8.71 -10.28 -12.28
CA ILE A 170 7.64 -11.28 -12.18
C ILE A 170 6.29 -10.80 -12.72
N HIS A 171 6.18 -9.55 -13.14
CA HIS A 171 4.94 -8.88 -13.55
C HIS A 171 4.19 -9.61 -14.67
N GLY A 172 4.91 -10.14 -15.67
CA GLY A 172 4.30 -10.92 -16.75
C GLY A 172 3.70 -12.24 -16.26
N TRP A 173 4.39 -12.93 -15.37
CA TRP A 173 3.87 -14.11 -14.69
C TRP A 173 2.63 -13.77 -13.87
N THR A 174 2.67 -12.67 -13.13
CA THR A 174 1.54 -12.18 -12.33
C THR A 174 0.31 -11.91 -13.20
N LEU A 175 0.48 -11.17 -14.31
CA LEU A 175 -0.63 -10.93 -15.23
C LEU A 175 -1.23 -12.25 -15.75
N ARG A 176 -0.39 -13.20 -16.14
CA ARG A 176 -0.85 -14.51 -16.58
C ARG A 176 -1.69 -15.23 -15.53
N ARG A 177 -1.32 -15.12 -14.25
CA ARG A 177 -2.09 -15.70 -13.13
C ARG A 177 -3.38 -14.92 -12.86
N LEU A 178 -3.34 -13.59 -12.92
CA LEU A 178 -4.53 -12.75 -12.74
C LEU A 178 -5.59 -13.02 -13.80
N MET A 179 -5.20 -13.28 -15.06
CA MET A 179 -6.14 -13.64 -16.13
C MET A 179 -6.93 -14.92 -15.85
N GLU A 180 -6.53 -15.75 -14.91
CA GLU A 180 -7.27 -16.94 -14.47
C GLU A 180 -8.43 -16.58 -13.54
N THR A 181 -8.41 -15.41 -12.93
CA THR A 181 -9.39 -14.96 -11.93
C THR A 181 -10.08 -13.64 -12.28
N LEU A 182 -9.44 -12.79 -13.07
CA LEU A 182 -9.97 -11.49 -13.45
C LEU A 182 -10.44 -11.49 -14.91
N PRO A 183 -11.69 -11.10 -15.19
CA PRO A 183 -12.16 -10.86 -16.55
C PRO A 183 -11.64 -9.49 -17.04
N LEU A 184 -10.38 -9.44 -17.47
CA LEU A 184 -9.77 -8.20 -17.93
C LEU A 184 -10.41 -7.67 -19.20
N SER A 185 -10.75 -6.40 -19.23
CA SER A 185 -11.25 -5.70 -20.41
C SER A 185 -10.15 -5.52 -21.46
N PRO A 186 -10.52 -5.29 -22.76
CA PRO A 186 -9.54 -4.97 -23.80
C PRO A 186 -8.65 -3.76 -23.44
N ALA A 187 -9.18 -2.75 -22.76
CA ALA A 187 -8.42 -1.58 -22.33
C ALA A 187 -7.37 -1.93 -21.26
N GLN A 188 -7.73 -2.76 -20.29
CA GLN A 188 -6.80 -3.27 -19.28
C GLN A 188 -5.71 -4.15 -19.91
N MET A 189 -6.07 -4.99 -20.86
CA MET A 189 -5.09 -5.79 -21.59
C MET A 189 -4.10 -4.93 -22.38
N GLU A 190 -4.57 -3.88 -23.04
CA GLU A 190 -3.72 -2.92 -23.75
C GLU A 190 -2.79 -2.16 -22.79
N GLU A 191 -3.30 -1.71 -21.65
CA GLU A 191 -2.52 -1.04 -20.59
C GLU A 191 -1.41 -1.98 -20.09
N ALA A 192 -1.76 -3.22 -19.75
CA ALA A 192 -0.80 -4.23 -19.30
C ALA A 192 0.25 -4.55 -20.39
N TYR A 193 -0.17 -4.68 -21.63
CA TYR A 193 0.74 -4.95 -22.74
C TYR A 193 1.78 -3.83 -22.92
N ARG A 194 1.35 -2.57 -22.91
CA ARG A 194 2.26 -1.41 -23.00
C ARG A 194 3.25 -1.39 -21.86
N PHE A 195 2.78 -1.57 -20.64
CA PHE A 195 3.59 -1.62 -19.42
C PHE A 195 4.64 -2.73 -19.48
N LEU A 196 4.18 -3.97 -19.72
CA LEU A 196 5.05 -5.16 -19.70
C LEU A 196 6.02 -5.20 -20.88
N SER A 197 5.61 -4.74 -22.06
CA SER A 197 6.49 -4.66 -23.23
C SER A 197 7.68 -3.74 -22.97
N ARG A 198 7.43 -2.55 -22.42
CA ARG A 198 8.48 -1.59 -22.07
C ARG A 198 9.40 -2.12 -20.98
N TRP A 199 8.84 -2.75 -19.94
CA TRP A 199 9.61 -3.36 -18.87
C TRP A 199 10.49 -4.52 -19.36
N THR A 200 9.95 -5.39 -20.21
CA THR A 200 10.71 -6.48 -20.82
C THR A 200 11.83 -5.96 -21.70
N GLN A 201 11.56 -4.96 -22.55
CA GLN A 201 12.58 -4.33 -23.40
C GLN A 201 13.68 -3.66 -22.56
N TRP A 202 13.34 -3.05 -21.44
CA TRP A 202 14.33 -2.50 -20.52
C TRP A 202 15.28 -3.57 -19.99
N TRP A 203 14.77 -4.69 -19.53
CA TRP A 203 15.58 -5.83 -19.10
C TRP A 203 16.49 -6.34 -20.23
N MET A 204 15.95 -6.52 -21.40
CA MET A 204 16.71 -6.99 -22.58
C MET A 204 17.84 -6.03 -22.97
N ARG A 205 17.62 -4.74 -22.83
CA ARG A 205 18.58 -3.69 -23.22
C ARG A 205 19.63 -3.41 -22.15
N TYR A 206 19.25 -3.37 -20.90
CA TYR A 206 20.09 -2.83 -19.82
C TYR A 206 20.54 -3.87 -18.78
N ARG A 207 19.90 -5.02 -18.75
CA ARG A 207 20.16 -6.09 -17.77
C ARG A 207 20.48 -7.44 -18.41
N ARG A 208 20.89 -7.44 -19.68
CA ARG A 208 21.28 -8.64 -20.40
C ARG A 208 22.70 -8.48 -20.98
N ARG A 209 23.55 -9.46 -20.71
CA ARG A 209 24.90 -9.55 -21.26
C ARG A 209 25.22 -11.03 -21.55
N ASP A 210 25.76 -11.33 -22.75
CA ASP A 210 26.18 -12.66 -23.16
C ASP A 210 25.08 -13.73 -23.01
N GLY A 211 23.81 -13.33 -23.27
CA GLY A 211 22.65 -14.23 -23.16
C GLY A 211 22.10 -14.38 -21.72
N LEU A 212 22.77 -13.87 -20.71
CA LEU A 212 22.36 -13.94 -19.31
C LEU A 212 21.81 -12.60 -18.83
N TYR A 213 20.88 -12.65 -17.88
CA TYR A 213 20.40 -11.48 -17.16
C TYR A 213 21.19 -11.32 -15.86
N TYR A 214 21.38 -10.07 -15.45
CA TYR A 214 22.20 -9.77 -14.27
C TYR A 214 21.65 -8.58 -13.47
N TYR A 215 21.99 -8.55 -12.21
CA TYR A 215 21.81 -7.40 -11.31
C TYR A 215 23.15 -6.66 -11.15
N ASN A 216 23.09 -5.34 -10.95
CA ASN A 216 24.28 -4.50 -10.75
C ASN A 216 24.70 -4.40 -9.30
N HIS A 217 23.83 -4.75 -8.38
CA HIS A 217 24.04 -4.58 -6.95
C HIS A 217 23.50 -5.78 -6.18
N GLY A 218 24.13 -6.13 -5.07
CA GLY A 218 23.71 -7.28 -4.26
C GLY A 218 22.31 -7.16 -3.64
N ASN A 219 21.74 -5.95 -3.64
CA ASN A 219 20.36 -5.69 -3.18
C ASN A 219 19.36 -5.50 -4.33
N ASP A 220 19.84 -5.63 -5.56
CA ASP A 220 18.95 -5.62 -6.73
C ASP A 220 18.08 -6.87 -6.75
#